data_b41dd660358886f7d551f083938a50d0
#
_entry.id   b41dd660358886f7d551f083938a50d0
#
_cell.length_a   1.000
_cell.length_b   1.000
_cell.length_c   1.000
_cell.angle_alpha   90.00
_cell.angle_beta   90.00
_cell.angle_gamma   90.00
#
_symmetry.space_group_name_H-M   'P 1'
#
loop_
_entity.id
_entity.type
_entity.pdbx_description
1 polymer ?
#
loop_
_entity_poly.entity_id
_entity_poly.type
_entity_poly.pdbx_seq_one_letter_code
_entity_poly.pdbx_strand_id
1 'polypeptide(L)'
;CIRDRVDPDAQSVILDIHGNVAENKGGNIFMIKDGKLITPTTANCLEGLTRNSTMEIARSLDIEVIEAVIQSYDLATSDEMFITSTPYSIMPATKFNGMPIADGNVGPVTKKLIQGWSDRVGVDIIKQAEDQLHKH
;
A
#
# COMPACT_ATOMS: atom_id res chain seq x y z
N CYS A 1 -1.31 -9.60 -20.33
CA CYS A 1 -0.28 -9.70 -19.30
C CYS A 1 -0.34 -11.07 -18.62
N ILE A 2 0.80 -11.63 -18.16
CA ILE A 2 0.82 -12.94 -17.45
C ILE A 2 -0.02 -12.86 -16.17
N ARG A 3 0.04 -11.75 -15.45
CA ARG A 3 -0.78 -11.49 -14.26
C ARG A 3 -2.28 -11.71 -14.54
N ASP A 4 -2.80 -11.16 -15.61
CA ASP A 4 -4.23 -11.19 -15.94
C ASP A 4 -4.73 -12.61 -16.26
N ARG A 5 -3.79 -13.53 -16.56
CA ARG A 5 -4.10 -14.96 -16.78
C ARG A 5 -4.17 -15.76 -15.47
N VAL A 6 -3.50 -15.27 -14.42
CA VAL A 6 -3.46 -15.92 -13.10
C VAL A 6 -4.61 -15.40 -12.23
N ASP A 7 -4.75 -14.08 -12.13
CA ASP A 7 -5.78 -13.40 -11.37
C ASP A 7 -5.95 -11.97 -11.95
N PRO A 8 -7.05 -11.68 -12.65
CA PRO A 8 -7.28 -10.36 -13.26
C PRO A 8 -7.41 -9.24 -12.22
N ASP A 9 -7.83 -9.56 -10.99
CA ASP A 9 -8.02 -8.59 -9.92
C ASP A 9 -6.75 -8.37 -9.08
N ALA A 10 -5.72 -9.21 -9.28
CA ALA A 10 -4.47 -9.08 -8.54
C ALA A 10 -3.63 -7.87 -8.99
N GLN A 11 -3.02 -7.22 -8.02
CA GLN A 11 -1.99 -6.21 -8.25
C GLN A 11 -0.60 -6.84 -8.26
N SER A 12 0.30 -6.36 -9.13
CA SER A 12 1.64 -6.90 -9.23
C SER A 12 2.60 -6.24 -8.23
N VAL A 13 3.44 -7.05 -7.61
CA VAL A 13 4.63 -6.58 -6.90
C VAL A 13 5.81 -6.69 -7.86
N ILE A 14 6.50 -5.59 -8.10
CA ILE A 14 7.69 -5.52 -8.94
C ILE A 14 8.92 -5.64 -8.03
N LEU A 15 9.83 -6.51 -8.40
CA LEU A 15 11.11 -6.69 -7.72
C LEU A 15 12.22 -5.97 -8.49
N ASP A 16 13.24 -5.52 -7.76
CA ASP A 16 14.46 -5.02 -8.37
C ASP A 16 15.35 -6.17 -8.90
N ILE A 17 16.50 -5.81 -9.48
CA ILE A 17 17.44 -6.81 -10.02
C ILE A 17 18.06 -7.73 -8.96
N HIS A 18 17.95 -7.39 -7.70
CA HIS A 18 18.43 -8.19 -6.56
C HIS A 18 17.31 -9.01 -5.90
N GLY A 19 16.07 -8.93 -6.42
CA GLY A 19 14.92 -9.65 -5.88
C GLY A 19 14.23 -8.94 -4.71
N ASN A 20 14.60 -7.71 -4.41
CA ASN A 20 13.92 -6.91 -3.38
C ASN A 20 12.65 -6.26 -3.92
N VAL A 21 11.69 -6.04 -3.05
CA VAL A 21 10.45 -5.32 -3.38
C VAL A 21 10.79 -3.88 -3.78
N ALA A 22 10.34 -3.47 -4.95
CA ALA A 22 10.50 -2.10 -5.45
C ALA A 22 9.17 -1.34 -5.38
N GLU A 23 8.22 -1.69 -6.20
CA GLU A 23 6.96 -0.97 -6.30
C GLU A 23 5.82 -1.83 -6.85
N ASN A 24 4.63 -1.28 -7.00
CA ASN A 24 3.54 -1.81 -7.81
C ASN A 24 3.58 -1.18 -9.21
N LYS A 25 2.97 -1.81 -10.19
CA LYS A 25 2.91 -1.32 -11.58
C LYS A 25 2.40 0.13 -11.71
N GLY A 26 1.55 0.58 -10.81
CA GLY A 26 0.94 1.93 -10.85
C GLY A 26 1.03 2.68 -9.54
N GLY A 27 1.92 2.27 -8.63
CA GLY A 27 2.03 2.90 -7.31
C GLY A 27 3.12 2.32 -6.44
N ASN A 28 3.19 2.79 -5.21
CA ASN A 28 4.19 2.36 -4.25
C ASN A 28 3.58 1.35 -3.25
N ILE A 29 4.45 0.55 -2.66
CA ILE A 29 4.08 -0.50 -1.70
C ILE A 29 4.46 -0.07 -0.30
N PHE A 30 3.57 -0.35 0.64
CA PHE A 30 3.76 -0.15 2.07
C PHE A 30 3.37 -1.41 2.84
N MET A 31 4.06 -1.66 3.93
CA MET A 31 3.66 -2.65 4.93
C MET A 31 3.68 -2.05 6.33
N ILE A 32 2.91 -2.65 7.22
CA ILE A 32 2.95 -2.38 8.65
C ILE A 32 3.57 -3.59 9.35
N LYS A 33 4.53 -3.31 10.20
CA LYS A 33 5.12 -4.30 11.07
C LYS A 33 5.39 -3.70 12.45
N ASP A 34 4.88 -4.33 13.49
CA ASP A 34 5.01 -3.85 14.88
C ASP A 34 4.59 -2.38 15.05
N GLY A 35 3.51 -1.97 14.38
CA GLY A 35 2.97 -0.61 14.41
C GLY A 35 3.75 0.43 13.60
N LYS A 36 4.80 0.04 12.88
CA LYS A 36 5.62 0.91 12.06
C LYS A 36 5.22 0.83 10.59
N LEU A 37 5.24 1.96 9.91
CA LEU A 37 5.02 2.05 8.47
C LEU A 37 6.36 1.88 7.75
N ILE A 38 6.47 0.86 6.91
CA ILE A 38 7.70 0.51 6.20
C ILE A 38 7.44 0.51 4.70
N THR A 39 8.35 1.11 3.93
CA THR A 39 8.25 1.19 2.47
C THR A 39 9.65 1.05 1.85
N PRO A 40 9.77 0.54 0.60
CA PRO A 40 11.04 0.51 -0.10
C PRO A 40 11.68 1.90 -0.24
N THR A 41 13.01 1.92 -0.25
CA THR A 41 13.78 3.14 -0.54
C THR A 41 13.59 3.56 -2.00
N THR A 42 13.74 4.85 -2.30
CA THR A 42 13.63 5.40 -3.66
C THR A 42 14.81 5.07 -4.58
N ALA A 43 15.76 4.26 -4.11
CA ALA A 43 16.87 3.79 -4.95
C ALA A 43 16.39 2.95 -6.17
N ASN A 44 15.28 2.22 -6.01
CA ASN A 44 14.77 1.29 -7.02
C ASN A 44 13.26 1.45 -7.32
N CYS A 45 12.60 2.46 -6.76
CA CYS A 45 11.20 2.76 -7.01
C CYS A 45 10.98 4.24 -7.26
N LEU A 46 9.88 4.56 -7.91
CA LEU A 46 9.49 5.95 -8.14
C LEU A 46 9.11 6.63 -6.82
N GLU A 47 9.62 7.83 -6.60
CA GLU A 47 9.21 8.69 -5.49
C GLU A 47 7.83 9.31 -5.78
N GLY A 48 6.77 8.54 -5.48
CA GLY A 48 5.39 8.96 -5.76
C GLY A 48 4.92 10.09 -4.84
N LEU A 49 4.16 11.04 -5.38
CA LEU A 49 3.56 12.12 -4.57
C LEU A 49 2.61 11.55 -3.50
N THR A 50 1.80 10.55 -3.86
CA THR A 50 0.90 9.87 -2.92
C THR A 50 1.68 9.11 -1.85
N ARG A 51 2.83 8.51 -2.22
CA ARG A 51 3.76 7.90 -1.27
C ARG A 51 4.23 8.91 -0.21
N ASN A 52 4.76 10.03 -0.65
CA ASN A 52 5.28 11.07 0.24
C ASN A 52 4.19 11.63 1.15
N SER A 53 3.01 11.93 0.60
CA SER A 53 1.86 12.40 1.39
C SER A 53 1.41 11.37 2.42
N THR A 54 1.41 10.07 2.09
CA THR A 54 1.09 8.99 3.04
C THR A 54 2.09 8.96 4.20
N MET A 55 3.39 9.12 3.91
CA MET A 55 4.43 9.17 4.94
C MET A 55 4.28 10.40 5.84
N GLU A 56 3.90 11.56 5.29
CA GLU A 56 3.60 12.77 6.06
C GLU A 56 2.40 12.58 6.99
N ILE A 57 1.32 11.98 6.47
CA ILE A 57 0.11 11.67 7.27
C ILE A 57 0.48 10.70 8.41
N ALA A 58 1.26 9.65 8.13
CA ALA A 58 1.70 8.70 9.15
C ALA A 58 2.47 9.41 10.28
N ARG A 59 3.42 10.27 9.93
CA ARG A 59 4.16 11.06 10.92
C ARG A 59 3.27 11.97 11.74
N SER A 60 2.26 12.60 11.13
CA SER A 60 1.29 13.44 11.84
C SER A 60 0.39 12.66 12.80
N LEU A 61 0.28 11.35 12.63
CA LEU A 61 -0.44 10.41 13.49
C LEU A 61 0.46 9.67 14.49
N ASP A 62 1.69 10.15 14.67
CA ASP A 62 2.73 9.54 15.53
C ASP A 62 3.08 8.09 15.15
N ILE A 63 2.93 7.73 13.87
CA ILE A 63 3.34 6.44 13.33
C ILE A 63 4.78 6.55 12.82
N GLU A 64 5.68 5.73 13.34
CA GLU A 64 7.07 5.67 12.89
C GLU A 64 7.13 5.23 11.43
N VAL A 65 7.87 5.97 10.60
CA VAL A 65 8.02 5.71 9.16
C VAL A 65 9.46 5.31 8.86
N ILE A 66 9.63 4.16 8.23
CA ILE A 66 10.94 3.58 7.88
C ILE A 66 11.01 3.33 6.38
N GLU A 67 12.06 3.82 5.74
CA GLU A 67 12.44 3.42 4.39
C GLU A 67 13.54 2.36 4.49
N ALA A 68 13.29 1.19 3.92
CA ALA A 68 14.18 0.03 4.07
C ALA A 68 14.16 -0.86 2.82
N VAL A 69 15.14 -1.77 2.73
CA VAL A 69 15.08 -2.88 1.80
C VAL A 69 14.06 -3.89 2.32
N ILE A 70 13.07 -4.24 1.48
CA ILE A 70 11.99 -5.17 1.79
C ILE A 70 12.08 -6.37 0.86
N GLN A 71 11.94 -7.56 1.40
CA GLN A 71 11.85 -8.79 0.62
C GLN A 71 10.40 -9.30 0.58
N SER A 72 10.11 -10.22 -0.35
CA SER A 72 8.78 -10.83 -0.46
C SER A 72 8.35 -11.53 0.84
N TYR A 73 9.29 -12.10 1.58
CA TYR A 73 9.03 -12.71 2.88
C TYR A 73 8.53 -11.68 3.91
N ASP A 74 9.08 -10.47 3.90
CA ASP A 74 8.66 -9.39 4.81
C ASP A 74 7.21 -8.98 4.54
N LEU A 75 6.82 -8.89 3.26
CA LEU A 75 5.43 -8.64 2.88
C LEU A 75 4.50 -9.77 3.36
N ALA A 76 4.89 -11.02 3.12
CA ALA A 76 4.09 -12.19 3.50
C ALA A 76 3.87 -12.30 5.02
N THR A 77 4.82 -11.81 5.83
CA THR A 77 4.78 -11.86 7.30
C THR A 77 4.44 -10.52 7.96
N SER A 78 4.05 -9.53 7.16
CA SER A 78 3.63 -8.22 7.67
C SER A 78 2.30 -8.31 8.42
N ASP A 79 2.03 -7.32 9.26
CA ASP A 79 0.75 -7.21 9.97
C ASP A 79 -0.35 -6.62 9.07
N GLU A 80 0.04 -5.68 8.20
CA GLU A 80 -0.83 -5.04 7.21
C GLU A 80 -0.03 -4.71 5.95
N MET A 81 -0.71 -4.60 4.82
CA MET A 81 -0.11 -4.18 3.54
C MET A 81 -1.09 -3.28 2.79
N PHE A 82 -0.58 -2.31 2.06
CA PHE A 82 -1.36 -1.51 1.13
C PHE A 82 -0.50 -0.94 -0.01
N ILE A 83 -1.17 -0.46 -1.02
CA ILE A 83 -0.57 0.20 -2.18
C ILE A 83 -1.05 1.66 -2.20
N THR A 84 -0.17 2.57 -2.60
CA THR A 84 -0.55 3.97 -2.85
C THR A 84 -0.49 4.28 -4.34
N SER A 85 -1.50 4.96 -4.83
CA SER A 85 -1.51 5.49 -6.20
C SER A 85 -2.40 6.74 -6.27
N THR A 86 -2.17 7.57 -7.29
CA THR A 86 -2.95 8.81 -7.46
C THR A 86 -4.47 8.57 -7.50
N PRO A 87 -5.00 7.56 -8.24
CA PRO A 87 -6.45 7.37 -8.32
C PRO A 87 -7.12 6.91 -7.03
N TYR A 88 -6.39 6.18 -6.17
CA TYR A 88 -6.99 5.49 -5.02
C TYR A 88 -6.50 6.01 -3.67
N SER A 89 -5.49 6.88 -3.66
CA SER A 89 -4.75 7.30 -2.46
C SER A 89 -4.14 6.09 -1.73
N ILE A 90 -4.93 5.34 -0.98
CA ILE A 90 -4.53 4.09 -0.32
C ILE A 90 -5.47 2.97 -0.75
N MET A 91 -4.91 1.86 -1.22
CA MET A 91 -5.62 0.64 -1.54
C MET A 91 -5.11 -0.50 -0.66
N PRO A 92 -5.89 -0.96 0.33
CA PRO A 92 -5.50 -2.09 1.18
C PRO A 92 -5.26 -3.36 0.39
N ALA A 93 -4.26 -4.14 0.81
CA ALA A 93 -4.00 -5.48 0.30
C ALA A 93 -4.11 -6.49 1.46
N THR A 94 -5.04 -7.41 1.37
CA THR A 94 -5.35 -8.39 2.42
C THR A 94 -4.81 -9.78 2.13
N LYS A 95 -4.26 -9.98 0.92
CA LYS A 95 -3.62 -11.23 0.49
C LYS A 95 -2.32 -10.94 -0.26
N PHE A 96 -1.36 -11.81 -0.12
CA PHE A 96 -0.11 -11.81 -0.89
C PHE A 96 0.17 -13.22 -1.41
N ASN A 97 0.36 -13.35 -2.73
CA ASN A 97 0.51 -14.66 -3.40
C ASN A 97 -0.59 -15.67 -3.03
N GLY A 98 -1.85 -15.20 -2.92
CA GLY A 98 -3.00 -16.03 -2.57
C GLY A 98 -3.16 -16.36 -1.09
N MET A 99 -2.20 -16.00 -0.25
CA MET A 99 -2.24 -16.23 1.20
C MET A 99 -2.71 -14.98 1.94
N PRO A 100 -3.56 -15.10 2.98
CA PRO A 100 -3.95 -13.95 3.80
C PRO A 100 -2.74 -13.29 4.45
N ILE A 101 -2.75 -11.96 4.51
CA ILE A 101 -1.85 -11.19 5.35
C ILE A 101 -2.50 -11.06 6.73
N ALA A 102 -1.80 -11.50 7.78
CA ALA A 102 -2.31 -11.58 9.14
C ALA A 102 -3.67 -12.32 9.17
N ASP A 103 -4.75 -11.66 9.60
CA ASP A 103 -6.11 -12.23 9.66
C ASP A 103 -6.90 -12.11 8.34
N GLY A 104 -6.30 -11.56 7.29
CA GLY A 104 -6.94 -11.37 5.99
C GLY A 104 -7.89 -10.17 5.90
N ASN A 105 -7.88 -9.29 6.90
CA ASN A 105 -8.70 -8.08 6.94
C ASN A 105 -7.84 -6.81 6.84
N VAL A 106 -8.49 -5.69 6.50
CA VAL A 106 -7.83 -4.37 6.55
C VAL A 106 -7.51 -4.02 7.99
N GLY A 107 -6.23 -3.82 8.28
CA GLY A 107 -5.77 -3.58 9.63
C GLY A 107 -6.01 -2.17 10.17
N PRO A 108 -5.81 -1.98 11.48
CA PRO A 108 -6.13 -0.73 12.17
C PRO A 108 -5.26 0.46 11.75
N VAL A 109 -3.98 0.24 11.43
CA VAL A 109 -3.08 1.32 11.01
C VAL A 109 -3.44 1.80 9.61
N THR A 110 -3.73 0.88 8.68
CA THR A 110 -4.21 1.22 7.34
C THR A 110 -5.50 2.04 7.40
N LYS A 111 -6.45 1.65 8.28
CA LYS A 111 -7.70 2.42 8.49
C LYS A 111 -7.44 3.83 9.00
N LYS A 112 -6.50 4.00 9.95
CA LYS A 112 -6.09 5.33 10.43
C LYS A 112 -5.49 6.20 9.33
N LEU A 113 -4.67 5.61 8.47
CA LEU A 113 -4.06 6.33 7.35
C LEU A 113 -5.10 6.73 6.31
N ILE A 114 -6.07 5.88 6.01
CA ILE A 114 -7.21 6.20 5.12
C ILE A 114 -8.02 7.36 5.70
N GLN A 115 -8.32 7.34 7.00
CA GLN A 115 -9.01 8.45 7.67
C GLN A 115 -8.18 9.73 7.63
N GLY A 116 -6.88 9.66 7.88
CA GLY A 116 -5.97 10.80 7.78
C GLY A 116 -5.92 11.41 6.37
N TRP A 117 -6.00 10.57 5.34
CA TRP A 117 -6.15 11.02 3.96
C TRP A 117 -7.47 11.75 3.74
N SER A 118 -8.59 11.17 4.19
CA SER A 118 -9.92 11.76 4.08
C SER A 118 -9.96 13.13 4.75
N ASP A 119 -9.39 13.25 5.94
CA ASP A 119 -9.29 14.51 6.70
C ASP A 119 -8.46 15.56 5.95
N ARG A 120 -7.34 15.15 5.36
CA ARG A 120 -6.43 16.04 4.62
C ARG A 120 -7.05 16.62 3.37
N VAL A 121 -7.82 15.81 2.62
CA VAL A 121 -8.43 16.24 1.36
C VAL A 121 -9.86 16.78 1.54
N GLY A 122 -10.44 16.62 2.72
CA GLY A 122 -11.80 17.09 3.04
C GLY A 122 -12.92 16.27 2.38
N VAL A 123 -12.62 15.04 1.93
CA VAL A 123 -13.60 14.10 1.34
C VAL A 123 -13.37 12.70 1.85
N ASP A 124 -14.45 11.92 1.99
CA ASP A 124 -14.36 10.49 2.27
C ASP A 124 -13.86 9.77 1.03
N ILE A 125 -12.57 9.36 1.05
CA ILE A 125 -11.91 8.73 -0.09
C ILE A 125 -12.46 7.33 -0.39
N ILE A 126 -13.00 6.63 0.61
CA ILE A 126 -13.63 5.31 0.41
C ILE A 126 -14.94 5.49 -0.36
N LYS A 127 -15.80 6.36 0.13
CA LYS A 127 -17.08 6.66 -0.52
C LYS A 127 -16.88 7.19 -1.93
N GLN A 128 -15.87 8.04 -2.15
CA GLN A 128 -15.55 8.53 -3.48
C GLN A 128 -15.14 7.38 -4.44
N ALA A 129 -14.36 6.43 -3.96
CA ALA A 129 -13.95 5.26 -4.75
C ALA A 129 -15.14 4.35 -5.07
N GLU A 130 -16.02 4.09 -4.10
CA GLU A 130 -17.26 3.30 -4.30
C GLU A 130 -18.20 3.97 -5.32
N ASP A 131 -18.41 5.27 -5.22
CA ASP A 131 -19.25 6.06 -6.15
C ASP A 131 -18.71 6.02 -7.59
N GLN A 132 -17.39 5.91 -7.77
CA GLN A 132 -16.78 5.75 -9.09
C GLN A 132 -16.98 4.36 -9.68
N LEU A 133 -16.93 3.31 -8.86
CA LEU A 133 -17.16 1.94 -9.30
C LEU A 133 -18.60 1.72 -9.79
N HIS A 134 -19.58 2.41 -9.21
CA HIS A 134 -20.98 2.31 -9.60
C HIS A 134 -21.35 3.12 -10.84
N LYS A 135 -20.45 3.96 -11.38
CA LYS A 135 -20.66 4.77 -12.59
C LYS A 135 -20.21 4.07 -13.89
N HIS A 136 -19.61 2.92 -13.77
CA HIS A 136 -19.13 2.08 -14.86
C HIS A 136 -19.74 0.68 -14.79
#